data_0c5811de72d1938eda88382237943b29
#
_entry.id   0c5811de72d1938eda88382237943b29
#
_cell.length_a   1.000
_cell.length_b   1.000
_cell.length_c   1.000
_cell.angle_alpha   90.00
_cell.angle_beta   90.00
_cell.angle_gamma   90.00
#
_symmetry.space_group_name_H-M   'P 1'
#
loop_
_entity.id
_entity.type
_entity.pdbx_description
1 polymer ?
#
loop_
_entity_poly.entity_id
_entity_poly.type
_entity_poly.pdbx_seq_one_letter_code
_entity_poly.pdbx_strand_id
1 'polypeptide(L)'
;MALTPLSDALERILSDVEATLDCDTVALEAASGRYCAATINATLSVPPADNSAMDGYAVASRDVPGALTISQRVPAGHAPVPLEAGTAARIFTGAEIPAGADAIILQEDAGAGEGQVTLPAAQPGQHIRRRGSDIQPGDELVAAGHRLTPQDIGLLASVGLDPVPVFRPLSVAVLTTGDELREPGSGDLDPGQIFNSNRLSLAAQVRALGMKVIDCGNLPDDPDQIGDALERAAAAADCIVTAGGVSVGEEDHVKSQIEQRGALDLWKLAIKPGKPLAFGHVAGTPIFGLPGNPVSAFITFALVATPWLIKRQGGQPSPMQRFPVRAAFSITRPGTREEFLRVRLTGSGETLRASLTGSQSSGVMTSLSEAGGLAVIAPGTTVAEGDWVEVMPLSAL
;
A
#
# COMPACT_ATOMS: atom_id res chain seq x y z
N MET A 1 5.68 -35.54 -1.10
CA MET A 1 6.43 -34.33 -0.67
C MET A 1 5.94 -33.91 0.71
N ALA A 2 6.84 -33.53 1.62
CA ALA A 2 6.49 -32.92 2.89
C ALA A 2 5.79 -31.55 2.66
N LEU A 3 5.02 -31.08 3.64
CA LEU A 3 4.45 -29.74 3.62
C LEU A 3 5.54 -28.72 3.98
N THR A 4 5.63 -27.63 3.22
CA THR A 4 6.57 -26.55 3.46
C THR A 4 5.89 -25.43 4.24
N PRO A 5 6.41 -24.98 5.38
CA PRO A 5 5.91 -23.79 6.07
C PRO A 5 5.90 -22.56 5.15
N LEU A 6 4.94 -21.65 5.38
CA LEU A 6 4.81 -20.43 4.56
C LEU A 6 6.08 -19.56 4.68
N SER A 7 6.65 -19.44 5.88
CA SER A 7 7.89 -18.70 6.13
C SER A 7 9.05 -19.18 5.24
N ASP A 8 9.25 -20.51 5.23
CA ASP A 8 10.36 -21.13 4.50
C ASP A 8 10.20 -20.99 2.98
N ALA A 9 8.94 -21.10 2.51
CA ALA A 9 8.61 -20.87 1.10
C ALA A 9 8.88 -19.42 0.70
N LEU A 10 8.45 -18.45 1.52
CA LEU A 10 8.69 -17.02 1.28
C LEU A 10 10.18 -16.68 1.30
N GLU A 11 10.94 -17.16 2.29
CA GLU A 11 12.39 -16.95 2.36
C GLU A 11 13.05 -17.42 1.06
N ARG A 12 12.72 -18.63 0.61
CA ARG A 12 13.29 -19.21 -0.61
C ARG A 12 12.88 -18.48 -1.87
N ILE A 13 11.58 -18.09 -2.00
CA ILE A 13 11.08 -17.38 -3.18
C ILE A 13 11.67 -15.97 -3.24
N LEU A 14 11.88 -15.33 -2.10
CA LEU A 14 12.39 -13.96 -2.04
C LEU A 14 13.91 -13.86 -2.09
N SER A 15 14.68 -14.93 -1.82
CA SER A 15 16.16 -14.86 -1.73
C SER A 15 16.80 -14.31 -3.01
N ASP A 16 16.33 -14.73 -4.17
CA ASP A 16 16.96 -14.46 -5.46
C ASP A 16 16.22 -13.41 -6.30
N VAL A 17 15.29 -12.65 -5.68
CA VAL A 17 14.55 -11.62 -6.40
C VAL A 17 15.40 -10.38 -6.57
N GLU A 18 15.73 -10.07 -7.80
CA GLU A 18 16.30 -8.78 -8.19
C GLU A 18 15.18 -7.80 -8.56
N ALA A 19 15.29 -6.55 -8.11
CA ALA A 19 14.37 -5.49 -8.50
C ALA A 19 14.53 -5.14 -9.99
N THR A 20 13.45 -4.72 -10.63
CA THR A 20 13.55 -4.09 -11.94
C THR A 20 14.32 -2.77 -11.83
N LEU A 21 15.20 -2.50 -12.78
CA LEU A 21 15.96 -1.24 -12.82
C LEU A 21 15.33 -0.19 -13.74
N ASP A 22 14.28 -0.56 -14.49
CA ASP A 22 13.61 0.37 -15.39
C ASP A 22 12.84 1.43 -14.61
N CYS A 23 13.16 2.68 -14.87
CA CYS A 23 12.58 3.83 -14.19
C CYS A 23 11.89 4.76 -15.17
N ASP A 24 10.79 5.34 -14.72
CA ASP A 24 10.07 6.42 -15.39
C ASP A 24 10.26 7.71 -14.58
N THR A 25 10.14 8.86 -15.22
CA THR A 25 9.95 10.13 -14.56
C THR A 25 8.52 10.59 -14.83
N VAL A 26 7.71 10.75 -13.79
CA VAL A 26 6.29 11.05 -13.93
C VAL A 26 5.91 12.32 -13.18
N ALA A 27 4.89 13.03 -13.66
CA ALA A 27 4.32 14.15 -12.91
C ALA A 27 3.83 13.69 -11.54
N LEU A 28 3.97 14.54 -10.54
CA LEU A 28 3.63 14.21 -9.14
C LEU A 28 2.17 13.73 -8.99
N GLU A 29 1.23 14.32 -9.75
CA GLU A 29 -0.18 13.90 -9.78
C GLU A 29 -0.41 12.44 -10.22
N ALA A 30 0.52 11.89 -11.03
CA ALA A 30 0.47 10.51 -11.53
C ALA A 30 1.31 9.53 -10.71
N ALA A 31 1.96 10.01 -9.64
CA ALA A 31 2.92 9.22 -8.87
C ALA A 31 2.29 8.40 -7.73
N SER A 32 1.07 8.71 -7.31
CA SER A 32 0.40 7.98 -6.23
C SER A 32 0.28 6.48 -6.54
N GLY A 33 0.67 5.64 -5.57
CA GLY A 33 0.67 4.17 -5.72
C GLY A 33 1.88 3.61 -6.48
N ARG A 34 2.73 4.44 -7.08
CA ARG A 34 3.99 4.04 -7.74
C ARG A 34 5.10 3.84 -6.68
N TYR A 35 6.12 3.07 -7.02
CA TYR A 35 7.29 2.88 -6.17
C TYR A 35 8.39 3.85 -6.55
N CYS A 36 8.90 4.61 -5.57
CA CYS A 36 9.97 5.60 -5.78
C CYS A 36 11.26 4.90 -6.21
N ALA A 37 11.86 5.37 -7.32
CA ALA A 37 13.06 4.72 -7.88
C ALA A 37 14.37 5.21 -7.25
N ALA A 38 14.34 6.34 -6.54
CA ALA A 38 15.51 6.90 -5.87
C ALA A 38 15.10 7.57 -4.55
N THR A 39 16.00 7.61 -3.59
CA THR A 39 15.79 8.40 -2.38
C THR A 39 15.67 9.88 -2.72
N ILE A 40 14.63 10.53 -2.23
CA ILE A 40 14.33 11.94 -2.44
C ILE A 40 14.65 12.72 -1.17
N ASN A 41 15.54 13.68 -1.28
CA ASN A 41 15.92 14.57 -0.20
C ASN A 41 15.39 15.99 -0.46
N ALA A 42 15.06 16.68 0.63
CA ALA A 42 14.61 18.06 0.57
C ALA A 42 15.73 19.00 0.08
N THR A 43 15.37 19.92 -0.80
CA THR A 43 16.29 21.01 -1.24
C THR A 43 15.94 22.35 -0.63
N LEU A 44 14.75 22.45 -0.03
CA LEU A 44 14.19 23.68 0.55
C LEU A 44 13.83 23.48 2.01
N SER A 45 13.81 24.57 2.77
CA SER A 45 13.24 24.61 4.11
C SER A 45 11.70 24.74 4.04
N VAL A 46 10.98 24.07 4.94
CA VAL A 46 9.54 24.29 5.16
C VAL A 46 9.31 24.65 6.64
N PRO A 47 8.71 25.80 6.94
CA PRO A 47 8.47 26.92 6.01
C PRO A 47 9.77 27.57 5.52
N PRO A 48 9.75 28.30 4.37
CA PRO A 48 10.95 28.87 3.76
C PRO A 48 11.51 30.09 4.52
N ALA A 49 10.69 30.72 5.35
CA ALA A 49 11.05 31.84 6.23
C ALA A 49 10.29 31.74 7.55
N ASP A 50 10.73 32.48 8.57
CA ASP A 50 9.95 32.65 9.81
C ASP A 50 8.59 33.26 9.45
N ASN A 51 7.49 32.66 9.90
CA ASN A 51 6.15 33.13 9.57
C ASN A 51 5.22 33.16 10.81
N SER A 52 4.15 33.94 10.69
CA SER A 52 3.16 34.05 11.76
C SER A 52 2.34 32.77 11.87
N ALA A 53 2.23 32.24 13.09
CA ALA A 53 1.33 31.11 13.38
C ALA A 53 -0.13 31.54 13.51
N MET A 54 -0.40 32.85 13.67
CA MET A 54 -1.71 33.41 14.02
C MET A 54 -1.96 34.72 13.27
N ASP A 55 -3.21 35.15 13.23
CA ASP A 55 -3.58 36.49 12.84
C ASP A 55 -3.35 37.45 14.01
N GLY A 56 -2.68 38.57 13.77
CA GLY A 56 -2.31 39.48 14.86
C GLY A 56 -1.44 40.63 14.42
N TYR A 57 -0.50 40.96 15.31
CA TYR A 57 0.42 42.08 15.14
C TYR A 57 1.87 41.60 15.39
N ALA A 58 2.73 41.81 14.41
CA ALA A 58 4.17 41.57 14.54
C ALA A 58 4.82 42.79 15.19
N VAL A 59 5.61 42.56 16.24
CA VAL A 59 6.24 43.59 17.05
C VAL A 59 7.67 43.20 17.43
N ALA A 60 8.48 44.18 17.79
CA ALA A 60 9.63 43.91 18.63
C ALA A 60 9.15 43.79 20.09
N SER A 61 9.39 42.65 20.74
CA SER A 61 8.89 42.34 22.07
C SER A 61 9.30 43.35 23.14
N ARG A 62 10.43 44.06 22.92
CA ARG A 62 10.92 45.15 23.77
C ARG A 62 10.08 46.42 23.71
N ASP A 63 9.26 46.62 22.67
CA ASP A 63 8.45 47.81 22.44
C ASP A 63 7.03 47.67 23.01
N VAL A 64 6.72 46.54 23.65
CA VAL A 64 5.44 46.24 24.30
C VAL A 64 5.65 45.88 25.79
N PRO A 65 4.65 46.13 26.67
CA PRO A 65 3.27 46.56 26.41
C PRO A 65 3.14 48.05 26.08
N GLY A 66 2.12 48.40 25.31
CA GLY A 66 1.81 49.79 24.98
C GLY A 66 1.02 49.98 23.70
N ALA A 67 0.79 51.26 23.37
CA ALA A 67 0.14 51.65 22.10
C ALA A 67 1.20 51.89 21.03
N LEU A 68 1.08 51.21 19.88
CA LEU A 68 1.98 51.31 18.74
C LEU A 68 1.21 51.75 17.46
N THR A 69 1.89 52.50 16.62
CA THR A 69 1.34 52.84 15.29
C THR A 69 1.49 51.64 14.34
N ILE A 70 0.44 51.35 13.57
CA ILE A 70 0.49 50.29 12.57
C ILE A 70 1.20 50.85 11.31
N SER A 71 2.46 50.42 11.06
CA SER A 71 3.27 50.92 9.96
C SER A 71 3.03 50.19 8.64
N GLN A 72 2.59 48.93 8.69
CA GLN A 72 2.31 48.10 7.51
C GLN A 72 1.27 47.02 7.77
N ARG A 73 0.75 46.48 6.67
CA ARG A 73 -0.12 45.29 6.65
C ARG A 73 0.56 44.21 5.81
N VAL A 74 0.78 43.02 6.39
CA VAL A 74 1.53 41.90 5.79
C VAL A 74 0.60 40.71 5.58
N PRO A 75 -0.10 40.59 4.46
CA PRO A 75 -0.86 39.40 4.15
C PRO A 75 0.07 38.26 3.69
N ALA A 76 -0.39 37.02 3.81
CA ALA A 76 0.34 35.86 3.28
C ALA A 76 0.59 36.00 1.77
N GLY A 77 1.76 35.57 1.31
CA GLY A 77 2.19 35.68 -0.08
C GLY A 77 2.78 37.04 -0.47
N HIS A 78 2.95 37.96 0.48
CA HIS A 78 3.59 39.26 0.26
C HIS A 78 4.85 39.38 1.13
N ALA A 79 5.93 39.85 0.52
CA ALA A 79 7.15 40.13 1.27
C ALA A 79 6.97 41.37 2.16
N PRO A 80 7.27 41.29 3.46
CA PRO A 80 7.20 42.47 4.32
C PRO A 80 8.38 43.42 4.11
N VAL A 81 8.19 44.70 4.40
CA VAL A 81 9.33 45.61 4.61
C VAL A 81 9.81 45.47 6.07
N PRO A 82 11.07 45.86 6.38
CA PRO A 82 11.57 45.89 7.77
C PRO A 82 10.62 46.67 8.68
N LEU A 83 10.39 46.17 9.90
CA LEU A 83 9.55 46.84 10.89
C LEU A 83 10.24 48.12 11.37
N GLU A 84 9.55 49.26 11.29
CA GLU A 84 10.04 50.50 11.88
C GLU A 84 10.07 50.43 13.40
N ALA A 85 11.12 50.97 14.03
CA ALA A 85 11.24 50.93 15.49
C ALA A 85 10.06 51.62 16.18
N GLY A 86 9.50 51.05 17.22
CA GLY A 86 8.36 51.56 17.93
C GLY A 86 7.01 51.48 17.17
N THR A 87 6.93 50.62 16.16
CA THR A 87 5.69 50.37 15.42
C THR A 87 5.26 48.89 15.47
N ALA A 88 4.08 48.59 15.00
CA ALA A 88 3.55 47.25 14.81
C ALA A 88 3.18 47.01 13.33
N ALA A 89 3.34 45.78 12.86
CA ALA A 89 2.82 45.35 11.55
C ALA A 89 1.55 44.49 11.75
N ARG A 90 0.44 44.86 11.13
CA ARG A 90 -0.72 43.96 11.05
C ARG A 90 -0.35 42.76 10.18
N ILE A 91 -0.35 41.55 10.75
CA ILE A 91 0.10 40.33 10.10
C ILE A 91 -0.97 39.25 10.14
N PHE A 92 -0.94 38.35 9.15
CA PHE A 92 -1.87 37.24 9.01
C PHE A 92 -1.14 35.91 9.06
N THR A 93 -1.86 34.86 9.43
CA THR A 93 -1.34 33.49 9.51
C THR A 93 -0.62 33.09 8.21
N GLY A 94 0.58 32.57 8.34
CA GLY A 94 1.44 32.18 7.21
C GLY A 94 2.21 33.31 6.56
N ALA A 95 1.98 34.57 6.91
CA ALA A 95 2.75 35.70 6.41
C ALA A 95 4.17 35.74 7.01
N GLU A 96 5.16 36.12 6.20
CA GLU A 96 6.57 36.23 6.62
C GLU A 96 6.72 37.32 7.67
N ILE A 97 7.54 37.06 8.69
CA ILE A 97 7.81 38.00 9.78
C ILE A 97 8.71 39.15 9.28
N PRO A 98 8.29 40.42 9.44
CA PRO A 98 9.17 41.56 9.11
C PRO A 98 10.47 41.51 9.87
N ALA A 99 11.57 41.79 9.21
CA ALA A 99 12.87 41.99 9.88
C ALA A 99 12.75 43.07 10.96
N GLY A 100 13.19 42.78 12.20
CA GLY A 100 13.03 43.65 13.36
C GLY A 100 11.88 43.31 14.28
N ALA A 101 10.93 42.49 13.84
CA ALA A 101 9.93 41.85 14.72
C ALA A 101 10.44 40.51 15.26
N ASP A 102 10.14 40.22 16.52
CA ASP A 102 10.53 38.96 17.18
C ASP A 102 9.37 38.27 17.94
N ALA A 103 8.16 38.85 17.88
CA ALA A 103 6.95 38.28 18.51
C ALA A 103 5.69 38.63 17.70
N ILE A 104 4.67 37.76 17.81
CA ILE A 104 3.33 38.01 17.33
C ILE A 104 2.37 38.05 18.50
N ILE A 105 1.53 39.08 18.54
CA ILE A 105 0.43 39.22 19.51
C ILE A 105 -0.86 38.96 18.76
N LEU A 106 -1.75 38.13 19.34
CA LEU A 106 -3.03 37.79 18.75
C LEU A 106 -3.91 39.04 18.56
N GLN A 107 -4.68 39.07 17.50
CA GLN A 107 -5.63 40.17 17.27
C GLN A 107 -6.72 40.25 18.36
N GLU A 108 -7.06 39.11 18.99
CA GLU A 108 -8.02 38.98 20.08
C GLU A 108 -7.54 39.64 21.36
N ASP A 109 -6.21 39.71 21.55
CA ASP A 109 -5.57 40.31 22.74
C ASP A 109 -5.24 41.80 22.53
N ALA A 110 -5.54 42.33 21.33
CA ALA A 110 -5.19 43.69 20.95
C ALA A 110 -6.37 44.66 21.06
N GLY A 111 -6.12 45.81 21.66
CA GLY A 111 -7.05 46.95 21.62
C GLY A 111 -6.87 47.76 20.34
N ALA A 112 -7.75 47.60 19.33
CA ALA A 112 -7.65 48.30 18.07
C ALA A 112 -8.18 49.75 18.17
N GLY A 113 -7.42 50.72 17.64
CA GLY A 113 -7.76 52.11 17.45
C GLY A 113 -7.54 52.56 15.99
N GLU A 114 -7.85 53.78 15.66
CA GLU A 114 -7.70 54.33 14.31
C GLU A 114 -6.17 54.53 14.03
N GLY A 115 -5.55 53.64 13.24
CA GLY A 115 -4.12 53.65 12.87
C GLY A 115 -3.16 53.25 14.00
N GLN A 116 -3.67 52.92 15.19
CA GLN A 116 -2.89 52.47 16.33
C GLN A 116 -3.48 51.19 16.93
N VAL A 117 -2.65 50.46 17.67
CA VAL A 117 -3.03 49.26 18.41
C VAL A 117 -2.41 49.24 19.77
N THR A 118 -3.20 48.95 20.80
CA THR A 118 -2.71 48.74 22.16
C THR A 118 -2.45 47.24 22.37
N LEU A 119 -1.25 46.88 22.72
CA LEU A 119 -0.77 45.51 22.80
C LEU A 119 -0.29 45.13 24.18
N PRO A 120 -0.57 43.93 24.71
CA PRO A 120 0.02 43.41 25.93
C PRO A 120 1.51 43.09 25.75
N ALA A 121 2.18 42.72 26.84
CA ALA A 121 3.55 42.22 26.80
C ALA A 121 3.66 40.92 25.98
N ALA A 122 4.74 40.73 25.25
CA ALA A 122 5.04 39.54 24.45
C ALA A 122 6.45 39.01 24.75
N GLN A 123 6.64 37.73 24.55
CA GLN A 123 7.94 37.08 24.66
C GLN A 123 8.58 36.91 23.28
N PRO A 124 9.92 37.02 23.17
CA PRO A 124 10.61 36.69 21.90
C PRO A 124 10.26 35.27 21.42
N GLY A 125 9.91 35.14 20.14
CA GLY A 125 9.50 33.88 19.51
C GLY A 125 8.02 33.52 19.66
N GLN A 126 7.24 34.31 20.39
CA GLN A 126 5.81 34.04 20.62
C GLN A 126 5.05 34.02 19.30
N HIS A 127 4.29 32.91 19.05
CA HIS A 127 3.49 32.67 17.86
C HIS A 127 4.24 32.78 16.52
N ILE A 128 5.56 32.51 16.51
CA ILE A 128 6.38 32.42 15.29
C ILE A 128 6.68 30.97 14.96
N ARG A 129 6.34 30.55 13.73
CA ARG A 129 6.85 29.31 13.15
C ARG A 129 8.20 29.60 12.52
N ARG A 130 9.23 28.90 12.98
CA ARG A 130 10.59 29.12 12.50
C ARG A 130 10.82 28.48 11.14
N ARG A 131 11.63 29.13 10.31
CA ARG A 131 12.14 28.56 9.07
C ARG A 131 12.69 27.16 9.29
N GLY A 132 12.29 26.20 8.45
CA GLY A 132 12.76 24.83 8.50
C GLY A 132 12.34 24.06 9.76
N SER A 133 11.28 24.50 10.45
CA SER A 133 10.78 23.78 11.64
C SER A 133 10.08 22.47 11.30
N ASP A 134 9.70 22.26 10.05
CA ASP A 134 9.09 21.02 9.53
C ASP A 134 10.10 20.23 8.69
N ILE A 135 10.70 20.88 7.68
CA ILE A 135 11.65 20.25 6.76
C ILE A 135 12.88 21.15 6.61
N GLN A 136 14.07 20.53 6.61
CA GLN A 136 15.33 21.19 6.34
C GLN A 136 15.99 20.66 5.07
N PRO A 137 16.80 21.44 4.35
CA PRO A 137 17.58 20.95 3.22
C PRO A 137 18.45 19.76 3.64
N GLY A 138 18.37 18.66 2.89
CA GLY A 138 19.07 17.41 3.16
C GLY A 138 18.26 16.36 3.88
N ASP A 139 17.11 16.70 4.48
CA ASP A 139 16.22 15.73 5.10
C ASP A 139 15.73 14.73 4.05
N GLU A 140 15.77 13.44 4.37
CA GLU A 140 15.18 12.40 3.54
C GLU A 140 13.65 12.48 3.64
N LEU A 141 12.99 12.72 2.50
CA LEU A 141 11.53 12.82 2.41
C LEU A 141 10.90 11.47 2.07
N VAL A 142 11.48 10.76 1.11
CA VAL A 142 11.00 9.47 0.64
C VAL A 142 12.20 8.59 0.30
N ALA A 143 12.24 7.38 0.85
CA ALA A 143 13.26 6.39 0.52
C ALA A 143 13.03 5.73 -0.85
N ALA A 144 14.08 5.27 -1.50
CA ALA A 144 13.98 4.40 -2.67
C ALA A 144 13.19 3.12 -2.31
N GLY A 145 12.32 2.68 -3.20
CA GLY A 145 11.45 1.51 -3.00
C GLY A 145 10.21 1.78 -2.15
N HIS A 146 10.02 2.99 -1.62
CA HIS A 146 8.79 3.35 -0.93
C HIS A 146 7.63 3.49 -1.93
N ARG A 147 6.46 2.92 -1.59
CA ARG A 147 5.24 3.09 -2.37
C ARG A 147 4.57 4.41 -2.00
N LEU A 148 4.55 5.34 -2.95
CA LEU A 148 4.06 6.70 -2.75
C LEU A 148 2.57 6.71 -2.36
N THR A 149 2.28 7.26 -1.20
CA THR A 149 0.93 7.46 -0.67
C THR A 149 0.43 8.87 -0.98
N PRO A 150 -0.88 9.17 -0.82
CA PRO A 150 -1.37 10.54 -0.94
C PRO A 150 -0.67 11.54 0.00
N GLN A 151 -0.23 11.09 1.18
CA GLN A 151 0.52 11.90 2.14
C GLN A 151 1.91 12.26 1.60
N ASP A 152 2.58 11.30 0.95
CA ASP A 152 3.88 11.54 0.32
C ASP A 152 3.75 12.51 -0.85
N ILE A 153 2.66 12.43 -1.62
CA ILE A 153 2.39 13.40 -2.70
C ILE A 153 2.28 14.82 -2.13
N GLY A 154 1.56 14.98 -1.00
CA GLY A 154 1.46 16.27 -0.30
C GLY A 154 2.81 16.76 0.23
N LEU A 155 3.61 15.85 0.81
CA LEU A 155 4.94 16.15 1.32
C LEU A 155 5.88 16.62 0.20
N LEU A 156 5.94 15.88 -0.91
CA LEU A 156 6.79 16.23 -2.06
C LEU A 156 6.36 17.55 -2.73
N ALA A 157 5.04 17.79 -2.82
CA ALA A 157 4.50 19.05 -3.30
C ALA A 157 4.91 20.25 -2.42
N SER A 158 4.97 20.06 -1.09
CA SER A 158 5.32 21.13 -0.15
C SER A 158 6.75 21.66 -0.31
N VAL A 159 7.63 20.85 -0.89
CA VAL A 159 9.01 21.23 -1.25
C VAL A 159 9.16 21.57 -2.74
N GLY A 160 8.06 21.70 -3.48
CA GLY A 160 8.05 22.10 -4.88
C GLY A 160 8.62 21.06 -5.85
N LEU A 161 8.60 19.78 -5.46
CA LEU A 161 9.15 18.71 -6.28
C LEU A 161 8.11 18.18 -7.28
N ASP A 162 8.40 18.35 -8.56
CA ASP A 162 7.68 17.79 -9.69
C ASP A 162 8.60 17.93 -10.93
N PRO A 163 8.87 16.86 -11.70
CA PRO A 163 8.39 15.49 -11.57
C PRO A 163 9.19 14.61 -10.59
N VAL A 164 8.74 13.34 -10.39
CA VAL A 164 9.38 12.37 -9.50
C VAL A 164 9.84 11.11 -10.23
N PRO A 165 11.00 10.52 -9.83
CA PRO A 165 11.48 9.26 -10.38
C PRO A 165 10.72 8.08 -9.72
N VAL A 166 10.17 7.19 -10.55
CA VAL A 166 9.46 5.99 -10.09
C VAL A 166 9.87 4.78 -10.91
N PHE A 167 9.80 3.58 -10.34
CA PHE A 167 9.98 2.37 -11.12
C PHE A 167 8.87 2.20 -12.16
N ARG A 168 9.19 1.68 -13.34
CA ARG A 168 8.21 1.24 -14.34
C ARG A 168 7.28 0.19 -13.70
N PRO A 169 5.94 0.29 -13.85
CA PRO A 169 5.05 -0.75 -13.34
C PRO A 169 5.35 -2.08 -14.00
N LEU A 170 5.47 -3.15 -13.20
CA LEU A 170 5.57 -4.51 -13.73
C LEU A 170 4.34 -4.84 -14.57
N SER A 171 4.56 -5.56 -15.66
CA SER A 171 3.51 -6.19 -16.46
C SER A 171 3.35 -7.64 -16.00
N VAL A 172 2.15 -8.00 -15.52
CA VAL A 172 1.85 -9.33 -15.01
C VAL A 172 0.82 -9.98 -15.93
N ALA A 173 1.22 -11.08 -16.57
CA ALA A 173 0.31 -11.89 -17.36
C ALA A 173 -0.58 -12.73 -16.45
N VAL A 174 -1.89 -12.68 -16.65
CA VAL A 174 -2.86 -13.47 -15.90
C VAL A 174 -3.57 -14.38 -16.89
N LEU A 175 -3.53 -15.68 -16.63
CA LEU A 175 -4.21 -16.70 -17.42
C LEU A 175 -4.88 -17.75 -16.50
N THR A 176 -5.91 -18.40 -17.00
CA THR A 176 -6.57 -19.53 -16.36
C THR A 176 -6.73 -20.66 -17.35
N THR A 177 -6.82 -21.89 -16.86
CA THR A 177 -7.08 -23.06 -17.68
C THR A 177 -8.24 -23.86 -17.12
N GLY A 178 -9.02 -24.48 -17.97
CA GLY A 178 -10.12 -25.35 -17.61
C GLY A 178 -11.25 -25.29 -18.64
N ASP A 179 -11.65 -26.44 -19.15
CA ASP A 179 -12.78 -26.58 -20.08
C ASP A 179 -14.13 -26.30 -19.38
N GLU A 180 -14.17 -26.41 -18.04
CA GLU A 180 -15.33 -26.06 -17.23
C GLU A 180 -15.55 -24.54 -17.09
N LEU A 181 -14.51 -23.72 -17.41
CA LEU A 181 -14.54 -22.28 -17.15
C LEU A 181 -15.20 -21.51 -18.30
N ARG A 182 -16.21 -20.74 -17.96
CA ARG A 182 -16.91 -19.81 -18.84
C ARG A 182 -16.72 -18.38 -18.39
N GLU A 183 -16.54 -17.47 -19.33
CA GLU A 183 -16.32 -16.06 -19.00
C GLU A 183 -17.63 -15.41 -18.52
N PRO A 184 -17.57 -14.59 -17.43
CA PRO A 184 -18.73 -13.82 -16.97
C PRO A 184 -19.28 -12.93 -18.09
N GLY A 185 -20.60 -12.92 -18.25
CA GLY A 185 -21.28 -12.13 -19.28
C GLY A 185 -21.37 -12.80 -20.67
N SER A 186 -20.83 -14.02 -20.86
CA SER A 186 -20.90 -14.74 -22.14
C SER A 186 -22.17 -15.55 -22.34
N GLY A 187 -23.15 -15.44 -21.45
CA GLY A 187 -24.43 -16.17 -21.48
C GLY A 187 -24.59 -17.16 -20.34
N ASP A 188 -25.56 -18.08 -20.46
CA ASP A 188 -25.86 -19.09 -19.44
C ASP A 188 -24.81 -20.20 -19.43
N LEU A 189 -24.70 -20.89 -18.29
CA LEU A 189 -23.80 -22.04 -18.13
C LEU A 189 -24.42 -23.32 -18.72
N ASP A 190 -23.62 -24.06 -19.46
CA ASP A 190 -23.94 -25.42 -19.83
C ASP A 190 -23.70 -26.37 -18.62
N PRO A 191 -24.32 -27.57 -18.60
CA PRO A 191 -24.05 -28.55 -17.54
C PRO A 191 -22.54 -28.85 -17.42
N GLY A 192 -22.02 -28.75 -16.18
CA GLY A 192 -20.60 -28.95 -15.86
C GLY A 192 -19.75 -27.67 -15.93
N GLN A 193 -20.27 -26.56 -16.42
CA GLN A 193 -19.56 -25.30 -16.46
C GLN A 193 -19.72 -24.47 -15.19
N ILE A 194 -18.73 -23.62 -14.92
CA ILE A 194 -18.75 -22.59 -13.89
C ILE A 194 -18.19 -21.28 -14.45
N PHE A 195 -18.57 -20.15 -13.86
CA PHE A 195 -17.97 -18.88 -14.27
C PHE A 195 -16.54 -18.72 -13.77
N ASN A 196 -15.66 -18.21 -14.62
CA ASN A 196 -14.26 -17.93 -14.32
C ASN A 196 -14.11 -16.74 -13.40
N SER A 197 -14.11 -16.96 -12.10
CA SER A 197 -13.91 -15.91 -11.09
C SER A 197 -12.44 -15.60 -10.82
N ASN A 198 -11.55 -16.60 -10.99
CA ASN A 198 -10.13 -16.47 -10.67
C ASN A 198 -9.44 -15.42 -11.53
N ARG A 199 -9.64 -15.46 -12.84
CA ARG A 199 -9.01 -14.51 -13.77
C ARG A 199 -9.26 -13.06 -13.40
N LEU A 200 -10.52 -12.71 -13.16
CA LEU A 200 -10.89 -11.33 -12.80
C LEU A 200 -10.41 -10.94 -11.41
N SER A 201 -10.48 -11.87 -10.44
CA SER A 201 -10.01 -11.64 -9.08
C SER A 201 -8.50 -11.41 -9.02
N LEU A 202 -7.70 -12.24 -9.69
CA LEU A 202 -6.25 -12.10 -9.76
C LEU A 202 -5.85 -10.82 -10.51
N ALA A 203 -6.50 -10.53 -11.63
CA ALA A 203 -6.27 -9.28 -12.36
C ALA A 203 -6.58 -8.04 -11.50
N ALA A 204 -7.63 -8.10 -10.66
CA ALA A 204 -7.94 -7.02 -9.73
C ALA A 204 -6.87 -6.87 -8.64
N GLN A 205 -6.35 -7.96 -8.08
CA GLN A 205 -5.26 -7.92 -7.10
C GLN A 205 -3.98 -7.34 -7.71
N VAL A 206 -3.61 -7.73 -8.92
CA VAL A 206 -2.44 -7.15 -9.64
C VAL A 206 -2.61 -5.64 -9.84
N ARG A 207 -3.80 -5.18 -10.27
CA ARG A 207 -4.08 -3.74 -10.43
C ARG A 207 -4.02 -2.98 -9.10
N ALA A 208 -4.49 -3.59 -8.01
CA ALA A 208 -4.42 -3.00 -6.67
C ALA A 208 -2.98 -2.76 -6.18
N LEU A 209 -2.01 -3.54 -6.70
CA LEU A 209 -0.57 -3.32 -6.47
C LEU A 209 0.01 -2.19 -7.33
N GLY A 210 -0.78 -1.54 -8.20
CA GLY A 210 -0.29 -0.52 -9.14
C GLY A 210 0.43 -1.09 -10.37
N MET A 211 0.26 -2.38 -10.65
CA MET A 211 0.92 -3.08 -11.76
C MET A 211 0.01 -3.20 -12.98
N LYS A 212 0.59 -3.44 -14.15
CA LYS A 212 -0.14 -3.64 -15.41
C LYS A 212 -0.55 -5.10 -15.54
N VAL A 213 -1.79 -5.33 -15.97
CA VAL A 213 -2.29 -6.68 -16.29
C VAL A 213 -2.21 -6.91 -17.78
N ILE A 214 -1.58 -8.01 -18.17
CA ILE A 214 -1.70 -8.62 -19.49
C ILE A 214 -2.70 -9.76 -19.35
N ASP A 215 -3.91 -9.56 -19.81
CA ASP A 215 -5.00 -10.54 -19.70
C ASP A 215 -4.89 -11.55 -20.84
N CYS A 216 -4.48 -12.78 -20.51
CA CYS A 216 -4.32 -13.87 -21.47
C CYS A 216 -5.58 -14.72 -21.64
N GLY A 217 -6.65 -14.41 -20.92
CA GLY A 217 -7.93 -15.11 -21.02
C GLY A 217 -7.97 -16.47 -20.31
N ASN A 218 -8.99 -17.26 -20.68
CA ASN A 218 -9.10 -18.67 -20.33
C ASN A 218 -8.62 -19.54 -21.50
N LEU A 219 -7.83 -20.54 -21.20
CA LEU A 219 -7.32 -21.51 -22.16
C LEU A 219 -8.05 -22.85 -21.98
N PRO A 220 -8.36 -23.57 -23.05
CA PRO A 220 -8.83 -24.95 -22.94
C PRO A 220 -7.71 -25.84 -22.36
N ASP A 221 -8.08 -27.01 -21.86
CA ASP A 221 -7.13 -28.02 -21.36
C ASP A 221 -6.39 -28.73 -22.50
N ASP A 222 -5.82 -27.94 -23.43
CA ASP A 222 -5.04 -28.34 -24.59
C ASP A 222 -3.56 -27.99 -24.38
N PRO A 223 -2.66 -28.99 -24.34
CA PRO A 223 -1.23 -28.77 -24.04
C PRO A 223 -0.55 -27.79 -25.00
N ASP A 224 -0.86 -27.83 -26.29
CA ASP A 224 -0.18 -27.01 -27.31
C ASP A 224 -0.64 -25.55 -27.17
N GLN A 225 -1.95 -25.31 -26.98
CA GLN A 225 -2.48 -23.96 -26.76
C GLN A 225 -1.96 -23.34 -25.46
N ILE A 226 -1.87 -24.14 -24.38
CA ILE A 226 -1.29 -23.71 -23.12
C ILE A 226 0.18 -23.35 -23.32
N GLY A 227 0.95 -24.20 -23.99
CA GLY A 227 2.36 -23.96 -24.27
C GLY A 227 2.61 -22.67 -25.03
N ASP A 228 1.88 -22.46 -26.14
CA ASP A 228 1.97 -21.24 -26.95
C ASP A 228 1.57 -19.98 -26.18
N ALA A 229 0.55 -20.08 -25.32
CA ALA A 229 0.11 -18.95 -24.50
C ALA A 229 1.16 -18.60 -23.42
N LEU A 230 1.80 -19.59 -22.80
CA LEU A 230 2.88 -19.39 -21.84
C LEU A 230 4.09 -18.70 -22.50
N GLU A 231 4.48 -19.11 -23.72
CA GLU A 231 5.57 -18.45 -24.44
C GLU A 231 5.24 -16.99 -24.79
N ARG A 232 4.02 -16.74 -25.29
CA ARG A 232 3.57 -15.36 -25.57
C ARG A 232 3.52 -14.51 -24.30
N ALA A 233 3.03 -15.08 -23.19
CA ALA A 233 3.00 -14.40 -21.89
C ALA A 233 4.42 -14.09 -21.40
N ALA A 234 5.34 -15.05 -21.53
CA ALA A 234 6.74 -14.86 -21.11
C ALA A 234 7.44 -13.76 -21.92
N ALA A 235 7.14 -13.65 -23.22
CA ALA A 235 7.71 -12.61 -24.07
C ALA A 235 7.16 -11.21 -23.80
N ALA A 236 5.96 -11.09 -23.18
CA ALA A 236 5.26 -9.82 -23.02
C ALA A 236 5.21 -9.31 -21.56
N ALA A 237 5.48 -10.16 -20.57
CA ALA A 237 5.29 -9.86 -19.18
C ALA A 237 6.59 -10.00 -18.35
N ASP A 238 6.64 -9.32 -17.21
CA ASP A 238 7.72 -9.45 -16.22
C ASP A 238 7.47 -10.64 -15.25
N CYS A 239 6.22 -11.13 -15.20
CA CYS A 239 5.80 -12.27 -14.40
C CYS A 239 4.50 -12.87 -14.95
N ILE A 240 4.33 -14.16 -14.82
CA ILE A 240 3.11 -14.89 -15.20
C ILE A 240 2.42 -15.38 -13.92
N VAL A 241 1.09 -15.25 -13.86
CA VAL A 241 0.25 -15.81 -12.82
C VAL A 241 -0.84 -16.66 -13.46
N THR A 242 -0.90 -17.92 -13.10
CA THR A 242 -1.96 -18.84 -13.57
C THR A 242 -2.74 -19.40 -12.39
N ALA A 243 -4.03 -19.68 -12.59
CA ALA A 243 -4.84 -20.42 -11.64
C ALA A 243 -5.51 -21.61 -12.33
N GLY A 244 -5.36 -22.80 -11.74
CA GLY A 244 -5.70 -24.09 -12.33
C GLY A 244 -4.50 -24.78 -12.97
N GLY A 245 -4.65 -26.06 -13.30
CA GLY A 245 -3.66 -26.86 -14.06
C GLY A 245 -2.31 -27.13 -13.36
N VAL A 246 -2.16 -26.87 -12.07
CA VAL A 246 -0.90 -27.02 -11.33
C VAL A 246 -0.96 -28.01 -10.16
N SER A 247 -2.00 -28.83 -10.08
CA SER A 247 -2.14 -29.87 -9.07
C SER A 247 -1.49 -31.21 -9.55
N VAL A 248 -1.92 -32.31 -9.05
CA VAL A 248 -1.39 -33.67 -9.39
C VAL A 248 -2.39 -34.47 -10.24
N GLY A 249 -3.36 -33.80 -10.88
CA GLY A 249 -4.33 -34.43 -11.78
C GLY A 249 -3.74 -34.85 -13.12
N GLU A 250 -4.37 -35.81 -13.78
CA GLU A 250 -3.93 -36.32 -15.09
C GLU A 250 -4.10 -35.26 -16.20
N GLU A 251 -4.99 -34.27 -16.01
CA GLU A 251 -5.28 -33.17 -16.96
C GLU A 251 -4.56 -31.86 -16.59
N ASP A 252 -3.59 -31.90 -15.65
CA ASP A 252 -2.79 -30.73 -15.25
C ASP A 252 -1.69 -30.40 -16.26
N HIS A 253 -2.09 -29.99 -17.48
CA HIS A 253 -1.18 -29.73 -18.58
C HIS A 253 -0.26 -28.50 -18.36
N VAL A 254 -0.67 -27.51 -17.55
CA VAL A 254 0.15 -26.31 -17.25
C VAL A 254 1.49 -26.70 -16.67
N LYS A 255 1.51 -27.64 -15.71
CA LYS A 255 2.74 -28.15 -15.10
C LYS A 255 3.71 -28.71 -16.16
N SER A 256 3.23 -29.63 -17.00
CA SER A 256 4.07 -30.28 -18.01
C SER A 256 4.60 -29.28 -19.05
N GLN A 257 3.81 -28.26 -19.39
CA GLN A 257 4.20 -27.21 -20.34
C GLN A 257 5.25 -26.26 -19.75
N ILE A 258 5.18 -25.95 -18.45
CA ILE A 258 6.22 -25.18 -17.78
C ILE A 258 7.53 -25.96 -17.73
N GLU A 259 7.48 -27.27 -17.35
CA GLU A 259 8.68 -28.13 -17.26
C GLU A 259 9.39 -28.31 -18.62
N GLN A 260 8.64 -28.28 -19.73
CA GLN A 260 9.22 -28.36 -21.09
C GLN A 260 9.88 -27.04 -21.53
N ARG A 261 9.44 -25.87 -21.03
CA ARG A 261 9.85 -24.54 -21.47
C ARG A 261 10.73 -23.79 -20.47
N GLY A 262 11.01 -24.41 -19.35
CA GLY A 262 11.78 -23.79 -18.28
C GLY A 262 12.01 -24.72 -17.10
N ALA A 263 11.80 -24.24 -15.91
CA ALA A 263 11.92 -25.01 -14.69
C ALA A 263 10.72 -24.73 -13.76
N LEU A 264 10.38 -25.72 -12.97
CA LEU A 264 9.27 -25.65 -12.03
C LEU A 264 9.65 -26.30 -10.69
N ASP A 265 9.51 -25.53 -9.62
CA ASP A 265 9.48 -26.02 -8.26
C ASP A 265 8.02 -26.17 -7.81
N LEU A 266 7.63 -27.39 -7.45
CA LEU A 266 6.30 -27.67 -6.91
C LEU A 266 6.38 -27.74 -5.39
N TRP A 267 5.56 -26.94 -4.73
CA TRP A 267 5.49 -26.94 -3.28
C TRP A 267 4.08 -27.27 -2.80
N LYS A 268 4.04 -27.99 -1.70
CA LYS A 268 2.82 -28.19 -0.91
C LYS A 268 2.94 -27.34 0.33
N LEU A 269 2.34 -26.16 0.30
CA LEU A 269 2.37 -25.24 1.43
C LEU A 269 1.63 -25.80 2.64
N ALA A 270 2.17 -25.58 3.82
CA ALA A 270 1.56 -25.94 5.08
C ALA A 270 0.47 -24.95 5.51
N ILE A 271 -0.31 -24.43 4.56
CA ILE A 271 -1.42 -23.49 4.80
C ILE A 271 -2.77 -24.06 4.42
N LYS A 272 -3.85 -23.46 4.93
CA LYS A 272 -5.23 -23.77 4.59
C LYS A 272 -6.09 -22.49 4.62
N PRO A 273 -6.74 -22.15 3.48
CA PRO A 273 -6.64 -22.80 2.16
C PRO A 273 -5.33 -22.47 1.43
N GLY A 274 -5.04 -23.16 0.29
CA GLY A 274 -3.91 -22.81 -0.56
C GLY A 274 -2.73 -23.80 -0.51
N LYS A 275 -2.99 -25.11 -0.38
CA LYS A 275 -1.96 -26.13 -0.30
C LYS A 275 -1.04 -26.23 -1.52
N PRO A 276 -1.53 -26.35 -2.79
CA PRO A 276 -0.66 -26.42 -3.95
C PRO A 276 -0.14 -25.02 -4.33
N LEU A 277 1.13 -24.97 -4.65
CA LEU A 277 1.81 -23.81 -5.26
C LEU A 277 2.82 -24.35 -6.26
N ALA A 278 2.87 -23.76 -7.44
CA ALA A 278 3.95 -23.92 -8.38
C ALA A 278 4.67 -22.58 -8.53
N PHE A 279 5.99 -22.59 -8.44
CA PHE A 279 6.84 -21.45 -8.74
C PHE A 279 7.97 -21.90 -9.65
N GLY A 280 8.31 -21.08 -10.62
CA GLY A 280 9.34 -21.43 -11.60
C GLY A 280 9.53 -20.34 -12.63
N HIS A 281 9.95 -20.73 -13.83
CA HIS A 281 10.08 -19.78 -14.95
C HIS A 281 9.78 -20.47 -16.30
N VAL A 282 9.27 -19.67 -17.22
CA VAL A 282 9.07 -20.03 -18.64
C VAL A 282 9.92 -19.08 -19.48
N ALA A 283 10.83 -19.60 -20.29
CA ALA A 283 11.76 -18.80 -21.09
C ALA A 283 12.47 -17.68 -20.28
N GLY A 284 12.78 -17.94 -19.01
CA GLY A 284 13.38 -16.97 -18.09
C GLY A 284 12.41 -16.04 -17.35
N THR A 285 11.12 -16.00 -17.73
CA THR A 285 10.09 -15.20 -17.07
C THR A 285 9.49 -15.97 -15.89
N PRO A 286 9.50 -15.41 -14.67
CA PRO A 286 8.93 -16.06 -13.48
C PRO A 286 7.43 -16.36 -13.63
N ILE A 287 7.02 -17.51 -13.09
CA ILE A 287 5.62 -17.95 -13.11
C ILE A 287 5.17 -18.45 -11.74
N PHE A 288 3.96 -18.01 -11.33
CA PHE A 288 3.22 -18.54 -10.19
C PHE A 288 2.03 -19.34 -10.68
N GLY A 289 1.99 -20.63 -10.36
CA GLY A 289 0.83 -21.48 -10.55
C GLY A 289 0.06 -21.61 -9.24
N LEU A 290 -1.16 -21.08 -9.23
CA LEU A 290 -2.03 -20.99 -8.06
C LEU A 290 -3.10 -22.08 -8.09
N PRO A 291 -3.71 -22.43 -6.92
CA PRO A 291 -4.80 -23.38 -6.87
C PRO A 291 -6.00 -22.95 -7.72
N GLY A 292 -6.75 -23.92 -8.28
CA GLY A 292 -7.99 -23.62 -9.03
C GLY A 292 -9.15 -23.16 -8.13
N ASN A 293 -9.22 -23.57 -6.85
CA ASN A 293 -10.24 -23.09 -5.92
C ASN A 293 -10.09 -21.59 -5.63
N PRO A 294 -11.15 -20.76 -5.79
CA PRO A 294 -11.02 -19.31 -5.83
C PRO A 294 -10.51 -18.67 -4.55
N VAL A 295 -10.96 -19.11 -3.38
CA VAL A 295 -10.43 -18.59 -2.10
C VAL A 295 -8.97 -18.99 -1.88
N SER A 296 -8.58 -20.19 -2.35
CA SER A 296 -7.19 -20.63 -2.30
C SER A 296 -6.31 -19.77 -3.23
N ALA A 297 -6.76 -19.52 -4.45
CA ALA A 297 -6.03 -18.68 -5.42
C ALA A 297 -5.80 -17.27 -4.86
N PHE A 298 -6.87 -16.64 -4.35
CA PHE A 298 -6.81 -15.32 -3.75
C PHE A 298 -5.81 -15.24 -2.59
N ILE A 299 -5.94 -16.15 -1.62
CA ILE A 299 -5.09 -16.14 -0.40
C ILE A 299 -3.65 -16.49 -0.76
N THR A 300 -3.42 -17.47 -1.64
CA THR A 300 -2.04 -17.84 -2.04
C THR A 300 -1.39 -16.71 -2.84
N PHE A 301 -2.13 -16.03 -3.72
CA PHE A 301 -1.62 -14.84 -4.41
C PHE A 301 -1.20 -13.76 -3.39
N ALA A 302 -2.10 -13.43 -2.47
CA ALA A 302 -1.85 -12.39 -1.47
C ALA A 302 -0.64 -12.72 -0.57
N LEU A 303 -0.55 -13.98 -0.10
CA LEU A 303 0.49 -14.39 0.85
C LEU A 303 1.85 -14.65 0.19
N VAL A 304 1.89 -15.05 -1.08
CA VAL A 304 3.12 -15.54 -1.71
C VAL A 304 3.52 -14.70 -2.94
N ALA A 305 2.61 -14.53 -3.90
CA ALA A 305 2.94 -13.77 -5.12
C ALA A 305 3.10 -12.27 -4.85
N THR A 306 2.23 -11.68 -4.00
CA THR A 306 2.30 -10.25 -3.67
C THR A 306 3.64 -9.82 -3.09
N PRO A 307 4.22 -10.45 -2.05
CA PRO A 307 5.54 -10.08 -1.54
C PRO A 307 6.63 -10.15 -2.61
N TRP A 308 6.60 -11.18 -3.47
CA TRP A 308 7.54 -11.33 -4.57
C TRP A 308 7.38 -10.20 -5.60
N LEU A 309 6.15 -9.91 -6.01
CA LEU A 309 5.87 -8.84 -6.97
C LEU A 309 6.29 -7.47 -6.44
N ILE A 310 6.04 -7.19 -5.16
CA ILE A 310 6.50 -5.95 -4.49
C ILE A 310 8.03 -5.85 -4.56
N LYS A 311 8.74 -6.92 -4.20
CA LYS A 311 10.22 -6.93 -4.24
C LYS A 311 10.74 -6.78 -5.66
N ARG A 312 10.14 -7.49 -6.63
CA ARG A 312 10.50 -7.37 -8.05
C ARG A 312 10.24 -5.97 -8.62
N GLN A 313 9.19 -5.29 -8.12
CA GLN A 313 8.86 -3.91 -8.47
C GLN A 313 9.86 -2.89 -7.90
N GLY A 314 10.78 -3.29 -7.03
CA GLY A 314 11.72 -2.42 -6.34
C GLY A 314 11.25 -1.97 -4.95
N GLY A 315 10.09 -2.43 -4.51
CA GLY A 315 9.57 -2.18 -3.15
C GLY A 315 10.19 -3.12 -2.12
N GLN A 316 9.94 -2.80 -0.85
CA GLN A 316 10.30 -3.68 0.26
C GLN A 316 9.03 -4.37 0.79
N PRO A 317 8.90 -5.69 0.60
CA PRO A 317 7.77 -6.41 1.16
C PRO A 317 7.85 -6.37 2.69
N SER A 318 6.86 -5.76 3.31
CA SER A 318 6.73 -5.79 4.77
C SER A 318 5.95 -7.02 5.21
N PRO A 319 6.25 -7.59 6.39
CA PRO A 319 5.39 -8.61 6.98
C PRO A 319 3.96 -8.06 7.09
N MET A 320 2.99 -8.87 6.70
CA MET A 320 1.58 -8.47 6.80
C MET A 320 1.24 -8.17 8.26
N GLN A 321 0.72 -6.98 8.50
CA GLN A 321 0.32 -6.56 9.84
C GLN A 321 -0.74 -7.51 10.39
N ARG A 322 -0.54 -7.94 11.62
CA ARG A 322 -1.48 -8.74 12.39
C ARG A 322 -1.79 -8.02 13.69
N PHE A 323 -3.02 -8.13 14.14
CA PHE A 323 -3.41 -7.56 15.42
C PHE A 323 -4.30 -8.54 16.18
N PRO A 324 -4.19 -8.58 17.52
CA PRO A 324 -4.98 -9.50 18.34
C PRO A 324 -6.44 -9.06 18.41
N VAL A 325 -7.35 -10.02 18.20
CA VAL A 325 -8.81 -9.84 18.28
C VAL A 325 -9.42 -10.99 19.09
N ARG A 326 -10.47 -10.72 19.86
CA ARG A 326 -11.19 -11.78 20.57
C ARG A 326 -11.99 -12.63 19.59
N ALA A 327 -11.80 -13.95 19.62
CA ALA A 327 -12.57 -14.91 18.82
C ALA A 327 -14.03 -14.98 19.30
N ALA A 328 -14.97 -14.87 18.38
CA ALA A 328 -16.38 -15.22 18.56
C ALA A 328 -16.68 -16.56 17.86
N PHE A 329 -15.74 -17.49 17.94
CA PHE A 329 -15.83 -18.85 17.41
C PHE A 329 -14.92 -19.78 18.21
N SER A 330 -15.13 -21.10 18.02
CA SER A 330 -14.28 -22.11 18.65
C SER A 330 -13.73 -23.09 17.61
N ILE A 331 -12.48 -23.55 17.85
CA ILE A 331 -11.82 -24.63 17.11
C ILE A 331 -11.48 -25.74 18.13
N THR A 332 -12.26 -26.82 18.12
CA THR A 332 -12.08 -27.93 19.05
C THR A 332 -11.12 -29.00 18.55
N ARG A 333 -10.92 -29.08 17.23
CA ARG A 333 -10.00 -30.01 16.57
C ARG A 333 -8.91 -29.23 15.85
N PRO A 334 -7.67 -29.24 16.35
CA PRO A 334 -6.59 -28.50 15.75
C PRO A 334 -6.22 -29.07 14.38
N GLY A 335 -5.93 -28.16 13.43
CA GLY A 335 -5.40 -28.53 12.12
C GLY A 335 -3.90 -28.79 12.17
N THR A 336 -3.37 -29.44 11.11
CA THR A 336 -1.93 -29.71 10.95
C THR A 336 -1.22 -28.63 10.12
N ARG A 337 -1.94 -27.62 9.65
CA ARG A 337 -1.45 -26.52 8.81
C ARG A 337 -1.83 -25.19 9.44
N GLU A 338 -1.11 -24.13 9.09
CA GLU A 338 -1.53 -22.77 9.42
C GLU A 338 -2.83 -22.44 8.67
N GLU A 339 -3.88 -22.06 9.41
CA GLU A 339 -5.20 -21.80 8.83
C GLU A 339 -5.49 -20.30 8.77
N PHE A 340 -5.96 -19.85 7.59
CA PHE A 340 -6.38 -18.48 7.32
C PHE A 340 -7.90 -18.46 7.22
N LEU A 341 -8.55 -18.24 8.36
CA LEU A 341 -10.01 -18.28 8.46
C LEU A 341 -10.60 -16.91 8.15
N ARG A 342 -11.59 -16.88 7.25
CA ARG A 342 -12.28 -15.64 6.89
C ARG A 342 -13.16 -15.20 8.04
N VAL A 343 -12.93 -14.00 8.55
CA VAL A 343 -13.64 -13.46 9.71
C VAL A 343 -14.23 -12.08 9.41
N ARG A 344 -15.44 -11.88 9.94
CA ARG A 344 -16.05 -10.55 10.05
C ARG A 344 -15.57 -9.92 11.35
N LEU A 345 -15.18 -8.65 11.29
CA LEU A 345 -14.81 -7.86 12.44
C LEU A 345 -16.00 -6.98 12.86
N THR A 346 -16.40 -7.08 14.12
CA THR A 346 -17.52 -6.31 14.67
C THR A 346 -17.15 -5.71 16.02
N GLY A 347 -17.69 -4.53 16.33
CA GLY A 347 -17.32 -3.79 17.55
C GLY A 347 -16.11 -2.89 17.35
N SER A 348 -15.60 -2.35 18.44
CA SER A 348 -14.42 -1.49 18.48
C SER A 348 -13.71 -1.58 19.83
N GLY A 349 -12.42 -1.25 19.88
CA GLY A 349 -11.62 -1.32 21.10
C GLY A 349 -11.74 -2.69 21.78
N GLU A 350 -12.05 -2.73 23.07
CA GLU A 350 -12.17 -3.96 23.85
C GLU A 350 -13.37 -4.85 23.44
N THR A 351 -14.35 -4.29 22.73
CA THR A 351 -15.50 -5.02 22.20
C THR A 351 -15.28 -5.62 20.84
N LEU A 352 -14.13 -5.38 20.21
CA LEU A 352 -13.80 -5.91 18.89
C LEU A 352 -13.78 -7.44 18.92
N ARG A 353 -14.52 -8.07 18.03
CA ARG A 353 -14.67 -9.53 17.90
C ARG A 353 -14.49 -9.97 16.46
N ALA A 354 -13.90 -11.14 16.29
CA ALA A 354 -13.77 -11.84 15.03
C ALA A 354 -14.75 -13.03 14.99
N SER A 355 -15.71 -13.02 14.08
CA SER A 355 -16.63 -14.12 13.84
C SER A 355 -16.41 -14.73 12.47
N LEU A 356 -16.53 -16.06 12.33
CA LEU A 356 -16.39 -16.73 11.03
C LEU A 356 -17.43 -16.22 10.02
N THR A 357 -17.00 -15.97 8.78
CA THR A 357 -17.91 -15.68 7.66
C THR A 357 -18.34 -16.99 7.02
N GLY A 358 -19.57 -17.45 7.28
CA GLY A 358 -20.16 -18.63 6.63
C GLY A 358 -19.23 -19.84 6.54
N SER A 359 -19.28 -20.54 5.41
CA SER A 359 -18.45 -21.72 5.15
C SER A 359 -17.00 -21.36 4.92
N GLN A 360 -16.10 -22.06 5.60
CA GLN A 360 -14.64 -21.92 5.44
C GLN A 360 -14.07 -22.81 4.30
N SER A 361 -14.92 -23.31 3.41
CA SER A 361 -14.48 -24.06 2.21
C SER A 361 -13.70 -23.13 1.25
N SER A 362 -12.73 -23.71 0.55
CA SER A 362 -11.89 -22.98 -0.41
C SER A 362 -12.60 -22.55 -1.70
N GLY A 363 -13.79 -23.07 -1.97
CA GLY A 363 -14.62 -22.71 -3.12
C GLY A 363 -15.67 -21.63 -2.83
N VAL A 364 -15.82 -21.16 -1.57
CA VAL A 364 -16.93 -20.28 -1.16
C VAL A 364 -16.48 -18.83 -1.12
N MET A 365 -16.59 -18.14 -2.27
CA MET A 365 -16.19 -16.72 -2.44
C MET A 365 -16.97 -15.74 -1.55
N THR A 366 -18.25 -16.02 -1.24
CA THR A 366 -19.06 -15.17 -0.36
C THR A 366 -18.40 -15.00 1.00
N SER A 367 -17.78 -16.07 1.54
CA SER A 367 -17.06 -15.99 2.82
C SER A 367 -15.87 -15.03 2.78
N LEU A 368 -15.21 -14.89 1.64
CA LEU A 368 -14.09 -13.95 1.44
C LEU A 368 -14.60 -12.51 1.23
N SER A 369 -15.64 -12.36 0.42
CA SER A 369 -16.24 -11.04 0.14
C SER A 369 -16.83 -10.37 1.39
N GLU A 370 -17.34 -11.16 2.34
CA GLU A 370 -17.88 -10.67 3.61
C GLU A 370 -16.83 -10.48 4.72
N ALA A 371 -15.59 -10.94 4.49
CA ALA A 371 -14.56 -10.90 5.50
C ALA A 371 -13.94 -9.50 5.64
N GLY A 372 -13.74 -9.06 6.88
CA GLY A 372 -12.92 -7.91 7.22
C GLY A 372 -11.44 -8.28 7.43
N GLY A 373 -11.14 -9.58 7.60
CA GLY A 373 -9.78 -10.08 7.81
C GLY A 373 -9.70 -11.60 7.76
N LEU A 374 -8.46 -12.09 7.88
CA LEU A 374 -8.12 -13.50 8.02
C LEU A 374 -7.61 -13.76 9.45
N ALA A 375 -8.32 -14.56 10.23
CA ALA A 375 -7.79 -15.06 11.50
C ALA A 375 -6.74 -16.13 11.21
N VAL A 376 -5.55 -15.96 11.75
CA VAL A 376 -4.39 -16.83 11.53
C VAL A 376 -4.29 -17.80 12.71
N ILE A 377 -4.45 -19.08 12.42
CA ILE A 377 -4.43 -20.13 13.44
C ILE A 377 -3.23 -21.03 13.19
N ALA A 378 -2.33 -21.07 14.16
CA ALA A 378 -1.13 -21.91 14.07
C ALA A 378 -1.47 -23.41 14.07
N PRO A 379 -0.64 -24.24 13.44
CA PRO A 379 -0.80 -25.69 13.49
C PRO A 379 -0.88 -26.21 14.94
N GLY A 380 -1.76 -27.18 15.18
CA GLY A 380 -1.93 -27.79 16.51
C GLY A 380 -2.67 -26.94 17.54
N THR A 381 -3.20 -25.77 17.16
CA THR A 381 -3.86 -24.83 18.08
C THR A 381 -5.38 -25.08 18.11
N THR A 382 -5.94 -25.14 19.32
CA THR A 382 -7.37 -25.02 19.58
C THR A 382 -7.71 -23.59 19.95
N VAL A 383 -8.95 -23.15 19.72
CA VAL A 383 -9.43 -21.82 20.07
C VAL A 383 -10.76 -21.98 20.80
N ALA A 384 -10.90 -21.36 21.95
CA ALA A 384 -12.17 -21.19 22.63
C ALA A 384 -12.76 -19.81 22.32
N GLU A 385 -14.08 -19.67 22.39
CA GLU A 385 -14.72 -18.37 22.31
C GLU A 385 -14.19 -17.44 23.40
N GLY A 386 -13.78 -16.23 23.01
CA GLY A 386 -13.14 -15.26 23.88
C GLY A 386 -11.62 -15.30 23.90
N ASP A 387 -10.96 -16.31 23.31
CA ASP A 387 -9.51 -16.34 23.16
C ASP A 387 -9.03 -15.24 22.21
N TRP A 388 -7.76 -14.81 22.38
CA TRP A 388 -7.10 -13.94 21.45
C TRP A 388 -6.61 -14.72 20.23
N VAL A 389 -6.93 -14.22 19.04
CA VAL A 389 -6.43 -14.72 17.76
C VAL A 389 -5.82 -13.58 16.98
N GLU A 390 -4.74 -13.87 16.25
CA GLU A 390 -4.13 -12.88 15.34
C GLU A 390 -5.00 -12.75 14.09
N VAL A 391 -5.33 -11.51 13.72
CA VAL A 391 -6.11 -11.21 12.52
C VAL A 391 -5.31 -10.31 11.59
N MET A 392 -5.23 -10.72 10.34
CA MET A 392 -4.66 -9.98 9.22
C MET A 392 -5.80 -9.27 8.48
N PRO A 393 -5.84 -7.93 8.40
CA PRO A 393 -6.91 -7.23 7.69
C PRO A 393 -6.83 -7.48 6.18
N LEU A 394 -7.98 -7.68 5.53
CA LEU A 394 -8.01 -7.85 4.07
C LEU A 394 -7.62 -6.57 3.30
N SER A 395 -7.75 -5.40 3.91
CA SER A 395 -7.26 -4.14 3.34
C SER A 395 -5.74 -4.03 3.27
N ALA A 396 -5.03 -4.95 3.92
CA ALA A 396 -3.56 -5.03 3.88
C ALA A 396 -3.05 -6.08 2.88
N LEU A 397 -3.97 -6.81 2.22
CA LEU A 397 -3.69 -7.84 1.20
C LEU A 397 -3.85 -7.24 -0.25
#